data_f1b9ffa3704bb1a2b7a69f76fcab38d6
#
_entry.id   f1b9ffa3704bb1a2b7a69f76fcab38d6
#
_cell.length_a   1.000
_cell.length_b   1.000
_cell.length_c   1.000
_cell.angle_alpha   90.00
_cell.angle_beta   90.00
_cell.angle_gamma   90.00
#
_symmetry.space_group_name_H-M   'P 1'
#
loop_
_entity.id
_entity.type
_entity.pdbx_description
1 polymer ?
#
loop_
_entity_poly.entity_id
_entity_poly.type
_entity_poly.pdbx_seq_one_letter_code
_entity_poly.pdbx_strand_id
1 'polypeptide(L)'
;MHSSRHAEACEFCKLVKAVKKREEEKCEEEKREEAPHFKYKSSEEKEMVSELAEEMQYFNRKFAEALNRLSSCELCEGGEGGSNGECVRVPESVKGWSLKLRGILSESLEQIKDGGGKRIRPIICILSAEAVGGDREDAIDVAIAIELLHNASLIHDDILDNNVMRRKKPSNPAMFGEKKAIIVGDFLFGLSCMFLAACGVPSVVEKVSEAVAETSAGECIEFLRRESEKSDEHSYFEVVSLKTASVFRASAEAGAILGGGDDASIQHLRAFGLNLGIAYQIQDDILDIFGDPAETGKPLCLDIMNGERTILLMHAMRHANAEERAFLASLRGKEISEADIKRVQRIMIERGSVEYAFRISERFLHAACEHLQNLRPPRTEKERKARRKLSLVADLSVKRLEKQLSAAVGGCF
;
A
#
# COMPACT_ATOMS: atom_id res chain seq x y z
N MET A 1 23.25 -34.11 2.79
CA MET A 1 22.53 -32.93 2.31
C MET A 1 21.95 -31.98 3.39
N HIS A 2 21.76 -32.45 4.65
CA HIS A 2 21.29 -31.57 5.76
C HIS A 2 22.40 -30.73 6.40
N SER A 3 23.66 -31.12 6.28
CA SER A 3 24.79 -30.42 6.92
C SER A 3 25.22 -29.14 6.19
N SER A 4 25.05 -29.04 4.88
CA SER A 4 25.43 -27.84 4.13
C SER A 4 24.48 -26.66 4.33
N ARG A 5 23.18 -26.92 4.48
CA ARG A 5 22.16 -25.86 4.74
C ARG A 5 22.35 -25.17 6.10
N HIS A 6 22.80 -25.92 7.12
CA HIS A 6 23.11 -25.33 8.45
C HIS A 6 24.39 -24.53 8.47
N ALA A 7 25.37 -24.87 7.65
CA ALA A 7 26.62 -24.13 7.54
C ALA A 7 26.43 -22.81 6.78
N GLU A 8 25.68 -22.81 5.68
CA GLU A 8 25.35 -21.61 4.93
C GLU A 8 24.48 -20.62 5.72
N ALA A 9 23.48 -21.11 6.46
CA ALA A 9 22.70 -20.29 7.38
C ALA A 9 23.58 -19.67 8.48
N CYS A 10 24.57 -20.39 8.99
CA CYS A 10 25.49 -19.89 10.01
C CYS A 10 26.45 -18.80 9.50
N GLU A 11 26.94 -18.88 8.25
CA GLU A 11 27.78 -17.83 7.65
C GLU A 11 26.97 -16.57 7.35
N PHE A 12 25.77 -16.72 6.85
CA PHE A 12 24.85 -15.64 6.60
C PHE A 12 24.47 -14.90 7.90
N CYS A 13 24.16 -15.63 8.98
CA CYS A 13 23.93 -15.07 10.31
C CYS A 13 25.14 -14.32 10.87
N LYS A 14 26.36 -14.79 10.59
CA LYS A 14 27.60 -14.09 10.97
C LYS A 14 27.77 -12.78 10.20
N LEU A 15 27.42 -12.75 8.91
CA LEU A 15 27.52 -11.58 8.06
C LEU A 15 26.54 -10.48 8.53
N VAL A 16 25.29 -10.84 8.81
CA VAL A 16 24.27 -9.90 9.31
C VAL A 16 24.64 -9.35 10.68
N LYS A 17 25.17 -10.20 11.59
CA LYS A 17 25.67 -9.74 12.90
C LYS A 17 26.91 -8.85 12.77
N ALA A 18 27.80 -9.12 11.81
CA ALA A 18 28.96 -8.28 11.55
C ALA A 18 28.60 -6.92 10.97
N VAL A 19 27.56 -6.86 10.13
CA VAL A 19 27.00 -5.61 9.59
C VAL A 19 26.36 -4.80 10.72
N LYS A 20 25.51 -5.41 11.56
CA LYS A 20 24.93 -4.74 12.75
C LYS A 20 26.02 -4.21 13.69
N LYS A 21 27.05 -4.99 13.99
CA LYS A 21 28.11 -4.57 14.88
C LYS A 21 28.94 -3.39 14.34
N ARG A 22 29.23 -3.37 13.02
CA ARG A 22 29.93 -2.24 12.38
C ARG A 22 29.12 -0.94 12.39
N GLU A 23 27.82 -1.03 12.44
CA GLU A 23 26.92 0.12 12.46
C GLU A 23 26.63 0.59 13.88
N GLU A 24 26.52 -0.32 14.83
CA GLU A 24 26.51 0.05 16.26
C GLU A 24 27.77 0.83 16.62
N GLU A 25 28.96 0.42 16.11
CA GLU A 25 30.22 1.13 16.30
C GLU A 25 30.25 2.49 15.58
N LYS A 26 29.59 2.67 14.41
CA LYS A 26 29.44 3.96 13.72
C LYS A 26 28.37 4.86 14.34
N CYS A 27 27.33 4.28 14.93
CA CYS A 27 26.18 5.00 15.49
C CYS A 27 26.43 5.48 16.94
N GLU A 28 27.50 5.04 17.62
CA GLU A 28 27.91 5.65 18.88
C GLU A 28 28.48 7.07 18.70
N GLU A 29 28.92 7.44 17.49
CA GLU A 29 29.36 8.81 17.16
C GLU A 29 28.22 9.76 16.73
N GLU A 30 27.15 9.25 16.14
CA GLU A 30 25.93 10.02 15.88
C GLU A 30 24.89 9.67 16.96
N LYS A 31 24.68 10.55 17.93
CA LYS A 31 23.63 10.42 18.94
C LYS A 31 22.33 10.06 18.22
N ARG A 32 21.89 8.80 18.37
CA ARG A 32 20.52 8.39 18.02
C ARG A 32 19.56 9.32 18.75
N GLU A 33 18.98 10.28 18.07
CA GLU A 33 17.65 10.70 18.43
C GLU A 33 16.80 9.45 18.24
N GLU A 34 16.43 8.80 19.35
CA GLU A 34 15.50 7.66 19.32
C GLU A 34 14.26 8.13 18.56
N ALA A 35 14.00 7.49 17.42
CA ALA A 35 12.75 7.70 16.71
C ALA A 35 11.61 7.63 17.73
N PRO A 36 10.62 8.52 17.68
CA PRO A 36 9.47 8.47 18.55
C PRO A 36 8.56 7.31 18.17
N HIS A 37 9.11 6.08 18.27
CA HIS A 37 8.27 4.90 18.32
C HIS A 37 7.45 5.01 19.59
N PHE A 38 6.13 5.08 19.46
CA PHE A 38 5.26 4.97 20.62
C PHE A 38 5.56 3.60 21.25
N LYS A 39 6.32 3.60 22.37
CA LYS A 39 6.58 2.39 23.16
C LYS A 39 5.30 1.99 23.84
N TYR A 40 4.51 1.13 23.21
CA TYR A 40 3.33 0.56 23.81
C TYR A 40 3.73 -0.54 24.80
N LYS A 41 3.02 -0.65 25.93
CA LYS A 41 3.06 -1.88 26.72
C LYS A 41 2.47 -3.01 25.89
N SER A 42 3.01 -4.21 25.99
CA SER A 42 2.57 -5.39 25.23
C SER A 42 1.05 -5.65 25.26
N SER A 43 0.38 -5.28 26.36
CA SER A 43 -1.08 -5.35 26.51
C SER A 43 -1.82 -4.27 25.73
N GLU A 44 -1.32 -3.03 25.74
CA GLU A 44 -1.91 -1.89 25.03
C GLU A 44 -1.80 -2.09 23.51
N GLU A 45 -0.68 -2.65 23.02
CA GLU A 45 -0.52 -2.96 21.61
C GLU A 45 -1.53 -4.01 21.14
N LYS A 46 -1.73 -5.08 21.90
CA LYS A 46 -2.73 -6.12 21.57
C LYS A 46 -4.15 -5.55 21.52
N GLU A 47 -4.51 -4.68 22.45
CA GLU A 47 -5.79 -3.99 22.47
C GLU A 47 -5.97 -3.12 21.23
N MET A 48 -4.96 -2.30 20.90
CA MET A 48 -5.01 -1.43 19.71
C MET A 48 -5.05 -2.21 18.39
N VAL A 49 -4.34 -3.33 18.27
CA VAL A 49 -4.42 -4.22 17.11
C VAL A 49 -5.84 -4.79 16.98
N SER A 50 -6.48 -5.16 18.10
CA SER A 50 -7.87 -5.60 18.11
C SER A 50 -8.82 -4.48 17.68
N GLU A 51 -8.66 -3.26 18.20
CA GLU A 51 -9.45 -2.10 17.80
C GLU A 51 -9.26 -1.74 16.31
N LEU A 52 -8.05 -1.85 15.79
CA LEU A 52 -7.80 -1.63 14.35
C LEU A 52 -8.47 -2.71 13.50
N ALA A 53 -8.48 -3.95 13.96
CA ALA A 53 -9.20 -5.04 13.30
C ALA A 53 -10.72 -4.79 13.28
N GLU A 54 -11.28 -4.20 14.32
CA GLU A 54 -12.69 -3.78 14.39
C GLU A 54 -13.00 -2.69 13.34
N GLU A 55 -12.12 -1.70 13.17
CA GLU A 55 -12.27 -0.68 12.11
C GLU A 55 -12.24 -1.32 10.72
N MET A 56 -11.34 -2.26 10.49
CA MET A 56 -11.28 -3.00 9.23
C MET A 56 -12.56 -3.82 9.00
N GLN A 57 -13.10 -4.48 10.03
CA GLN A 57 -14.35 -5.23 9.93
C GLN A 57 -15.53 -4.29 9.65
N TYR A 58 -15.59 -3.14 10.34
CA TYR A 58 -16.59 -2.11 10.09
C TYR A 58 -16.55 -1.66 8.63
N PHE A 59 -15.37 -1.26 8.14
CA PHE A 59 -15.19 -0.86 6.74
C PHE A 59 -15.60 -1.97 5.78
N ASN A 60 -15.10 -3.20 5.96
CA ASN A 60 -15.41 -4.33 5.11
C ASN A 60 -16.92 -4.61 5.03
N ARG A 61 -17.64 -4.48 6.15
CA ARG A 61 -19.10 -4.62 6.18
C ARG A 61 -19.76 -3.54 5.33
N LYS A 62 -19.42 -2.27 5.54
CA LYS A 62 -19.98 -1.14 4.77
C LYS A 62 -19.64 -1.24 3.29
N PHE A 63 -18.41 -1.63 2.96
CA PHE A 63 -17.96 -1.87 1.60
C PHE A 63 -18.74 -3.02 0.94
N ALA A 64 -18.90 -4.13 1.63
CA ALA A 64 -19.70 -5.25 1.14
C ALA A 64 -21.19 -4.86 0.94
N GLU A 65 -21.77 -4.09 1.86
CA GLU A 65 -23.13 -3.56 1.72
C GLU A 65 -23.26 -2.68 0.46
N ALA A 66 -22.29 -1.79 0.22
CA ALA A 66 -22.26 -0.93 -0.97
C ALA A 66 -22.15 -1.79 -2.25
N LEU A 67 -21.23 -2.76 -2.31
CA LEU A 67 -21.06 -3.64 -3.46
C LEU A 67 -22.27 -4.55 -3.70
N ASN A 68 -22.89 -5.08 -2.65
CA ASN A 68 -24.10 -5.89 -2.77
C ASN A 68 -25.28 -5.10 -3.32
N ARG A 69 -25.46 -3.85 -2.90
CA ARG A 69 -26.49 -2.95 -3.47
C ARG A 69 -26.28 -2.71 -4.97
N LEU A 70 -25.03 -2.68 -5.42
CA LEU A 70 -24.72 -2.53 -6.86
C LEU A 70 -24.96 -3.83 -7.64
N SER A 71 -24.73 -5.01 -7.04
CA SER A 71 -24.88 -6.30 -7.69
C SER A 71 -26.31 -6.84 -7.68
N SER A 72 -27.09 -6.62 -6.61
CA SER A 72 -28.43 -7.20 -6.43
C SER A 72 -29.49 -6.56 -7.33
N CYS A 73 -29.26 -5.32 -7.82
CA CYS A 73 -30.19 -4.56 -8.65
C CYS A 73 -31.68 -4.65 -8.20
N GLU A 74 -31.94 -4.86 -6.95
CA GLU A 74 -33.18 -4.50 -6.27
C GLU A 74 -33.15 -3.00 -6.06
N LEU A 75 -33.15 -2.30 -7.17
CA LEU A 75 -33.36 -0.87 -7.21
C LEU A 75 -34.76 -0.66 -6.69
N CYS A 76 -34.86 0.07 -5.63
CA CYS A 76 -36.07 0.49 -4.98
C CYS A 76 -37.17 0.77 -5.99
N GLU A 77 -38.04 -0.21 -6.24
CA GLU A 77 -39.37 0.06 -6.73
C GLU A 77 -40.06 0.82 -5.61
N GLY A 78 -40.35 2.10 -5.88
CA GLY A 78 -41.21 3.01 -5.16
C GLY A 78 -41.59 2.64 -3.73
N GLY A 79 -40.76 2.96 -2.77
CA GLY A 79 -41.07 2.95 -1.36
C GLY A 79 -40.82 4.35 -0.80
N GLU A 80 -41.91 5.03 -0.44
CA GLU A 80 -41.90 6.30 0.27
C GLU A 80 -41.02 6.21 1.53
N GLY A 81 -40.16 7.21 1.67
CA GLY A 81 -39.61 7.74 2.89
C GLY A 81 -39.42 6.85 4.10
N GLY A 82 -38.27 6.21 4.19
CA GLY A 82 -37.67 5.76 5.47
C GLY A 82 -36.47 6.63 5.76
N SER A 83 -36.54 7.34 6.84
CA SER A 83 -35.60 8.31 7.37
C SER A 83 -34.15 7.84 7.39
N ASN A 84 -33.23 8.72 6.91
CA ASN A 84 -31.80 8.79 7.20
C ASN A 84 -30.91 7.64 6.68
N GLY A 85 -30.84 7.48 5.38
CA GLY A 85 -29.83 6.68 4.71
C GLY A 85 -29.82 7.05 3.23
N GLU A 86 -29.02 8.02 2.82
CA GLU A 86 -28.83 8.38 1.43
C GLU A 86 -28.29 7.17 0.67
N CYS A 87 -29.15 6.57 -0.11
CA CYS A 87 -28.81 5.47 -1.01
C CYS A 87 -27.97 6.03 -2.16
N VAL A 88 -26.77 5.50 -2.40
CA VAL A 88 -26.02 5.80 -3.62
C VAL A 88 -26.94 5.51 -4.81
N ARG A 89 -27.39 6.56 -5.50
CA ARG A 89 -28.32 6.45 -6.63
C ARG A 89 -27.59 5.92 -7.85
N VAL A 90 -27.72 4.63 -8.12
CA VAL A 90 -27.31 4.08 -9.41
C VAL A 90 -28.22 4.69 -10.48
N PRO A 91 -27.68 5.32 -11.56
CA PRO A 91 -28.49 5.93 -12.61
C PRO A 91 -29.49 4.95 -13.22
N GLU A 92 -30.70 5.42 -13.54
CA GLU A 92 -31.71 4.55 -14.16
C GLU A 92 -31.25 3.93 -15.48
N SER A 93 -30.39 4.64 -16.23
CA SER A 93 -29.74 4.14 -17.43
C SER A 93 -28.95 2.86 -17.25
N VAL A 94 -28.55 2.54 -16.02
CA VAL A 94 -27.78 1.35 -15.65
C VAL A 94 -28.68 0.20 -15.22
N LYS A 95 -29.96 0.45 -14.95
CA LYS A 95 -30.96 -0.55 -14.51
C LYS A 95 -31.23 -1.66 -15.52
N GLY A 96 -30.94 -1.46 -16.81
CA GLY A 96 -31.21 -2.40 -17.89
C GLY A 96 -30.03 -3.26 -18.34
N TRP A 97 -28.96 -3.37 -17.57
CA TRP A 97 -27.76 -4.12 -17.97
C TRP A 97 -28.04 -5.60 -18.18
N SER A 98 -27.47 -6.16 -19.26
CA SER A 98 -27.67 -7.56 -19.59
C SER A 98 -27.16 -8.46 -18.47
N LEU A 99 -27.81 -9.62 -18.28
CA LEU A 99 -27.40 -10.68 -17.33
C LEU A 99 -25.91 -11.07 -17.46
N LYS A 100 -25.36 -10.99 -18.68
CA LYS A 100 -23.95 -11.28 -18.95
C LYS A 100 -23.00 -10.25 -18.32
N LEU A 101 -23.35 -8.96 -18.39
CA LEU A 101 -22.56 -7.90 -17.76
C LEU A 101 -22.63 -8.03 -16.24
N ARG A 102 -23.81 -8.34 -15.69
CA ARG A 102 -23.97 -8.62 -14.25
C ARG A 102 -23.05 -9.75 -13.79
N GLY A 103 -22.93 -10.84 -14.56
CA GLY A 103 -22.05 -11.97 -14.21
C GLY A 103 -20.59 -11.53 -14.05
N ILE A 104 -20.02 -10.85 -15.05
CA ILE A 104 -18.62 -10.40 -15.00
C ILE A 104 -18.38 -9.42 -13.84
N LEU A 105 -19.29 -8.46 -13.67
CA LEU A 105 -19.16 -7.48 -12.58
C LEU A 105 -19.32 -8.13 -11.22
N SER A 106 -20.30 -9.03 -11.03
CA SER A 106 -20.49 -9.74 -9.76
C SER A 106 -19.26 -10.54 -9.37
N GLU A 107 -18.68 -11.30 -10.30
CA GLU A 107 -17.47 -12.09 -10.01
C GLU A 107 -16.27 -11.19 -9.66
N SER A 108 -16.09 -10.06 -10.38
CA SER A 108 -15.03 -9.09 -10.06
C SER A 108 -15.27 -8.40 -8.71
N LEU A 109 -16.51 -8.00 -8.41
CA LEU A 109 -16.87 -7.38 -7.15
C LEU A 109 -16.75 -8.35 -5.96
N GLU A 110 -17.11 -9.63 -6.14
CA GLU A 110 -16.87 -10.66 -5.13
C GLU A 110 -15.37 -10.90 -4.90
N GLN A 111 -14.57 -10.91 -5.96
CA GLN A 111 -13.13 -11.02 -5.84
C GLN A 111 -12.54 -9.84 -5.04
N ILE A 112 -13.02 -8.63 -5.28
CA ILE A 112 -12.60 -7.42 -4.56
C ILE A 112 -13.06 -7.47 -3.09
N LYS A 113 -14.28 -7.92 -2.83
CA LYS A 113 -14.86 -8.07 -1.49
C LYS A 113 -14.11 -9.11 -0.67
N ASP A 114 -13.89 -10.29 -1.24
CA ASP A 114 -13.27 -11.45 -0.57
C ASP A 114 -11.74 -11.47 -0.70
N GLY A 115 -11.15 -10.57 -1.47
CA GLY A 115 -9.75 -10.59 -1.88
C GLY A 115 -8.72 -10.30 -0.79
N GLY A 116 -9.11 -10.21 0.48
CA GLY A 116 -8.17 -10.19 1.62
C GLY A 116 -7.23 -8.98 1.68
N GLY A 117 -7.54 -7.86 1.03
CA GLY A 117 -6.75 -6.64 1.09
C GLY A 117 -6.71 -6.05 2.49
N LYS A 118 -5.57 -5.44 2.87
CA LYS A 118 -5.36 -4.82 4.18
C LYS A 118 -6.19 -3.55 4.41
N ARG A 119 -6.88 -3.04 3.38
CA ARG A 119 -7.74 -1.85 3.43
C ARG A 119 -7.06 -0.63 4.08
N ILE A 120 -5.76 -0.48 3.92
CA ILE A 120 -4.98 0.57 4.62
C ILE A 120 -5.46 1.96 4.22
N ARG A 121 -5.65 2.21 2.91
CA ARG A 121 -6.06 3.54 2.41
C ARG A 121 -7.42 3.99 2.93
N PRO A 122 -8.49 3.19 2.86
CA PRO A 122 -9.77 3.57 3.45
C PRO A 122 -9.71 3.72 4.97
N ILE A 123 -8.95 2.88 5.69
CA ILE A 123 -8.77 3.01 7.13
C ILE A 123 -8.05 4.32 7.50
N ILE A 124 -7.01 4.71 6.74
CA ILE A 124 -6.36 6.01 6.93
C ILE A 124 -7.37 7.15 6.75
N CYS A 125 -8.24 7.10 5.75
CA CYS A 125 -9.26 8.12 5.54
C CYS A 125 -10.19 8.24 6.75
N ILE A 126 -10.75 7.14 7.22
CA ILE A 126 -11.65 7.10 8.39
C ILE A 126 -10.94 7.61 9.66
N LEU A 127 -9.75 7.06 9.95
CA LEU A 127 -9.00 7.45 11.14
C LEU A 127 -8.51 8.90 11.10
N SER A 128 -8.25 9.45 9.92
CA SER A 128 -7.87 10.87 9.76
C SER A 128 -9.05 11.80 10.07
N ALA A 129 -10.27 11.43 9.70
CA ALA A 129 -11.48 12.17 10.09
C ALA A 129 -11.65 12.16 11.62
N GLU A 130 -11.56 10.98 12.25
CA GLU A 130 -11.66 10.86 13.70
C GLU A 130 -10.52 11.55 14.44
N ALA A 131 -9.29 11.60 13.87
CA ALA A 131 -8.13 12.23 14.49
C ALA A 131 -8.24 13.75 14.64
N VAL A 132 -9.14 14.38 13.90
CA VAL A 132 -9.42 15.83 13.96
C VAL A 132 -10.76 16.16 14.63
N GLY A 133 -11.55 15.15 14.98
CA GLY A 133 -12.81 15.32 15.75
C GLY A 133 -14.09 14.97 15.00
N GLY A 134 -14.00 14.57 13.73
CA GLY A 134 -15.14 14.11 12.94
C GLY A 134 -15.59 12.69 13.28
N ASP A 135 -16.60 12.22 12.59
CA ASP A 135 -17.12 10.88 12.72
C ASP A 135 -16.72 10.00 11.54
N ARG A 136 -16.57 8.69 11.77
CA ARG A 136 -16.24 7.73 10.72
C ARG A 136 -17.31 7.66 9.62
N GLU A 137 -18.56 7.94 9.97
CA GLU A 137 -19.67 7.96 9.01
C GLU A 137 -19.49 9.08 7.98
N ASP A 138 -18.88 10.22 8.34
CA ASP A 138 -18.62 11.32 7.42
C ASP A 138 -17.59 10.95 6.34
N ALA A 139 -16.71 10.00 6.65
CA ALA A 139 -15.63 9.57 5.76
C ALA A 139 -15.91 8.26 4.99
N ILE A 140 -16.98 7.53 5.32
CA ILE A 140 -17.18 6.18 4.82
C ILE A 140 -17.36 6.11 3.30
N ASP A 141 -18.11 7.02 2.69
CA ASP A 141 -18.36 7.03 1.26
C ASP A 141 -17.07 7.35 0.47
N VAL A 142 -16.26 8.28 0.98
CA VAL A 142 -14.97 8.61 0.39
C VAL A 142 -13.97 7.47 0.60
N ALA A 143 -13.98 6.79 1.74
CA ALA A 143 -13.18 5.60 1.99
C ALA A 143 -13.53 4.46 1.01
N ILE A 144 -14.83 4.27 0.71
CA ILE A 144 -15.31 3.32 -0.30
C ILE A 144 -14.81 3.73 -1.69
N ALA A 145 -14.94 5.01 -2.05
CA ALA A 145 -14.46 5.55 -3.32
C ALA A 145 -12.96 5.29 -3.52
N ILE A 146 -12.15 5.57 -2.51
CA ILE A 146 -10.70 5.34 -2.53
C ILE A 146 -10.37 3.85 -2.72
N GLU A 147 -11.10 2.95 -2.05
CA GLU A 147 -10.87 1.51 -2.21
C GLU A 147 -11.29 1.01 -3.60
N LEU A 148 -12.37 1.57 -4.19
CA LEU A 148 -12.77 1.27 -5.56
C LEU A 148 -11.71 1.74 -6.56
N LEU A 149 -11.21 2.97 -6.42
CA LEU A 149 -10.09 3.51 -7.23
C LEU A 149 -8.86 2.63 -7.15
N HIS A 150 -8.47 2.24 -5.93
CA HIS A 150 -7.33 1.37 -5.74
C HIS A 150 -7.51 -0.01 -6.38
N ASN A 151 -8.69 -0.61 -6.31
CA ASN A 151 -8.92 -1.89 -6.99
C ASN A 151 -8.98 -1.73 -8.51
N ALA A 152 -9.49 -0.61 -9.04
CA ALA A 152 -9.44 -0.28 -10.46
C ALA A 152 -7.98 -0.20 -10.96
N SER A 153 -7.12 0.54 -10.24
CA SER A 153 -5.69 0.63 -10.60
C SER A 153 -5.02 -0.74 -10.57
N LEU A 154 -5.29 -1.57 -9.56
CA LEU A 154 -4.72 -2.92 -9.49
C LEU A 154 -5.14 -3.82 -10.66
N ILE A 155 -6.36 -3.67 -11.20
CA ILE A 155 -6.81 -4.42 -12.38
C ILE A 155 -6.04 -3.94 -13.62
N HIS A 156 -5.83 -2.64 -13.79
CA HIS A 156 -5.06 -2.09 -14.90
C HIS A 156 -3.57 -2.44 -14.77
N ASP A 157 -2.98 -2.37 -13.58
CA ASP A 157 -1.61 -2.80 -13.30
C ASP A 157 -1.40 -4.28 -13.66
N ASP A 158 -2.37 -5.16 -13.34
CA ASP A 158 -2.29 -6.57 -13.68
C ASP A 158 -2.24 -6.82 -15.20
N ILE A 159 -2.83 -5.92 -16.01
CA ILE A 159 -2.73 -5.96 -17.48
C ILE A 159 -1.35 -5.47 -17.92
N LEU A 160 -0.89 -4.32 -17.41
CA LEU A 160 0.37 -3.70 -17.77
C LEU A 160 1.57 -4.59 -17.45
N ASP A 161 1.50 -5.29 -16.32
CA ASP A 161 2.56 -6.17 -15.82
C ASP A 161 2.37 -7.65 -16.21
N ASN A 162 1.33 -7.98 -16.98
CA ASN A 162 0.98 -9.35 -17.35
C ASN A 162 0.82 -10.30 -16.14
N ASN A 163 0.30 -9.80 -15.02
CA ASN A 163 0.14 -10.57 -13.82
C ASN A 163 -1.01 -11.57 -13.94
N VAL A 164 -0.72 -12.87 -13.83
CA VAL A 164 -1.74 -13.93 -13.88
C VAL A 164 -2.39 -14.20 -12.52
N MET A 165 -1.75 -13.79 -11.44
CA MET A 165 -2.22 -14.03 -10.07
C MET A 165 -2.25 -12.72 -9.27
N ARG A 166 -3.30 -12.54 -8.45
CA ARG A 166 -3.44 -11.45 -7.49
C ARG A 166 -4.01 -11.99 -6.17
N ARG A 167 -3.30 -11.78 -5.06
CA ARG A 167 -3.76 -12.22 -3.72
C ARG A 167 -4.16 -13.72 -3.68
N LYS A 168 -3.35 -14.58 -4.28
CA LYS A 168 -3.55 -16.06 -4.37
C LYS A 168 -4.77 -16.50 -5.20
N LYS A 169 -5.39 -15.59 -5.93
CA LYS A 169 -6.47 -15.88 -6.89
C LYS A 169 -6.01 -15.48 -8.29
N PRO A 170 -6.61 -16.03 -9.37
CA PRO A 170 -6.35 -15.52 -10.71
C PRO A 170 -6.68 -14.03 -10.78
N SER A 171 -5.85 -13.24 -11.49
CA SER A 171 -6.12 -11.82 -11.72
C SER A 171 -7.34 -11.62 -12.64
N ASN A 172 -7.92 -10.41 -12.63
CA ASN A 172 -9.04 -10.10 -13.54
C ASN A 172 -8.70 -10.35 -15.03
N PRO A 173 -7.53 -9.91 -15.56
CA PRO A 173 -7.17 -10.24 -16.95
C PRO A 173 -6.99 -11.75 -17.19
N ALA A 174 -6.52 -12.52 -16.23
CA ALA A 174 -6.42 -13.98 -16.35
C ALA A 174 -7.80 -14.67 -16.36
N MET A 175 -8.78 -14.13 -15.63
CA MET A 175 -10.15 -14.71 -15.58
C MET A 175 -10.99 -14.32 -16.79
N PHE A 176 -10.93 -13.07 -17.23
CA PHE A 176 -11.89 -12.53 -18.20
C PHE A 176 -11.25 -12.09 -19.52
N GLY A 177 -9.91 -12.03 -19.57
CA GLY A 177 -9.13 -11.44 -20.66
C GLY A 177 -9.00 -9.92 -20.50
N GLU A 178 -7.92 -9.36 -21.05
CA GLU A 178 -7.52 -7.95 -20.91
C GLU A 178 -8.64 -6.96 -21.24
N LYS A 179 -9.32 -7.15 -22.38
CA LYS A 179 -10.38 -6.23 -22.84
C LYS A 179 -11.51 -6.06 -21.84
N LYS A 180 -11.94 -7.16 -21.19
CA LYS A 180 -12.98 -7.11 -20.17
C LYS A 180 -12.45 -6.55 -18.86
N ALA A 181 -11.21 -6.87 -18.50
CA ALA A 181 -10.56 -6.33 -17.32
C ALA A 181 -10.43 -4.79 -17.39
N ILE A 182 -10.08 -4.23 -18.55
CA ILE A 182 -10.09 -2.77 -18.77
C ILE A 182 -11.49 -2.19 -18.47
N ILE A 183 -12.55 -2.77 -19.03
CA ILE A 183 -13.91 -2.30 -18.82
C ILE A 183 -14.32 -2.40 -17.34
N VAL A 184 -13.92 -3.45 -16.64
CA VAL A 184 -14.17 -3.59 -15.19
C VAL A 184 -13.45 -2.50 -14.41
N GLY A 185 -12.18 -2.22 -14.72
CA GLY A 185 -11.43 -1.13 -14.10
C GLY A 185 -12.12 0.23 -14.31
N ASP A 186 -12.50 0.55 -15.56
CA ASP A 186 -13.20 1.80 -15.90
C ASP A 186 -14.55 1.91 -15.17
N PHE A 187 -15.26 0.79 -15.03
CA PHE A 187 -16.49 0.75 -14.27
C PHE A 187 -16.28 1.07 -12.79
N LEU A 188 -15.24 0.52 -12.16
CA LEU A 188 -14.89 0.84 -10.77
C LEU A 188 -14.50 2.32 -10.60
N PHE A 189 -13.80 2.90 -11.58
CA PHE A 189 -13.54 4.34 -11.61
C PHE A 189 -14.85 5.16 -11.64
N GLY A 190 -15.77 4.77 -12.51
CA GLY A 190 -17.09 5.41 -12.59
C GLY A 190 -17.86 5.33 -11.27
N LEU A 191 -17.88 4.17 -10.62
CA LEU A 191 -18.48 3.99 -9.30
C LEU A 191 -17.82 4.87 -8.24
N SER A 192 -16.49 4.92 -8.22
CA SER A 192 -15.77 5.79 -7.30
C SER A 192 -16.16 7.26 -7.46
N CYS A 193 -16.27 7.76 -8.70
CA CYS A 193 -16.74 9.12 -8.97
C CYS A 193 -18.14 9.37 -8.38
N MET A 194 -19.04 8.38 -8.43
CA MET A 194 -20.38 8.51 -7.84
C MET A 194 -20.34 8.66 -6.32
N PHE A 195 -19.52 7.84 -5.62
CA PHE A 195 -19.31 7.95 -4.17
C PHE A 195 -18.67 9.29 -3.79
N LEU A 196 -17.67 9.74 -4.56
CA LEU A 196 -17.03 11.04 -4.35
C LEU A 196 -18.02 12.20 -4.54
N ALA A 197 -18.86 12.15 -5.57
CA ALA A 197 -19.88 13.17 -5.80
C ALA A 197 -20.93 13.19 -4.67
N ALA A 198 -21.27 12.03 -4.10
CA ALA A 198 -22.24 11.92 -3.02
C ALA A 198 -21.75 12.54 -1.71
N CYS A 199 -20.43 12.65 -1.47
CA CYS A 199 -19.90 13.28 -0.25
C CYS A 199 -20.21 14.78 -0.15
N GLY A 200 -20.55 15.46 -1.26
CA GLY A 200 -20.96 16.86 -1.29
C GLY A 200 -19.86 17.86 -0.94
N VAL A 201 -18.59 17.45 -0.82
CA VAL A 201 -17.45 18.30 -0.45
C VAL A 201 -16.50 18.45 -1.65
N PRO A 202 -16.58 19.56 -2.40
CA PRO A 202 -15.81 19.75 -3.64
C PRO A 202 -14.29 19.63 -3.46
N SER A 203 -13.76 20.11 -2.35
CA SER A 203 -12.32 20.03 -2.06
C SER A 203 -11.85 18.58 -1.89
N VAL A 204 -12.66 17.69 -1.33
CA VAL A 204 -12.37 16.25 -1.24
C VAL A 204 -12.34 15.62 -2.63
N VAL A 205 -13.33 15.93 -3.48
CA VAL A 205 -13.38 15.47 -4.87
C VAL A 205 -12.13 15.93 -5.63
N GLU A 206 -11.73 17.20 -5.46
CA GLU A 206 -10.51 17.75 -6.06
C GLU A 206 -9.27 16.96 -5.63
N LYS A 207 -9.06 16.76 -4.32
CA LYS A 207 -7.85 16.09 -3.80
C LYS A 207 -7.74 14.61 -4.19
N VAL A 208 -8.86 13.91 -4.22
CA VAL A 208 -8.87 12.51 -4.67
C VAL A 208 -8.67 12.43 -6.19
N SER A 209 -9.29 13.32 -6.98
CA SER A 209 -9.08 13.36 -8.43
C SER A 209 -7.64 13.73 -8.81
N GLU A 210 -7.02 14.66 -8.08
CA GLU A 210 -5.60 15.01 -8.21
C GLU A 210 -4.72 13.77 -8.00
N ALA A 211 -4.97 13.00 -6.94
CA ALA A 211 -4.21 11.77 -6.67
C ALA A 211 -4.37 10.70 -7.76
N VAL A 212 -5.55 10.59 -8.37
CA VAL A 212 -5.78 9.69 -9.52
C VAL A 212 -4.95 10.12 -10.73
N ALA A 213 -4.93 11.41 -11.04
CA ALA A 213 -4.13 11.95 -12.13
C ALA A 213 -2.62 11.75 -11.87
N GLU A 214 -2.17 12.00 -10.65
CA GLU A 214 -0.79 11.77 -10.23
C GLU A 214 -0.40 10.29 -10.32
N THR A 215 -1.27 9.36 -9.88
CA THR A 215 -1.02 7.92 -9.98
C THR A 215 -0.80 7.52 -11.45
N SER A 216 -1.66 7.98 -12.34
CA SER A 216 -1.53 7.70 -13.78
C SER A 216 -0.27 8.32 -14.38
N ALA A 217 0.10 9.54 -13.97
CA ALA A 217 1.35 10.18 -14.39
C ALA A 217 2.58 9.39 -13.88
N GLY A 218 2.55 8.94 -12.61
CA GLY A 218 3.59 8.11 -12.03
C GLY A 218 3.79 6.81 -12.80
N GLU A 219 2.70 6.13 -13.19
CA GLU A 219 2.73 4.93 -14.03
C GLU A 219 3.38 5.20 -15.40
N CYS A 220 3.00 6.30 -16.06
CA CYS A 220 3.60 6.70 -17.33
C CYS A 220 5.12 6.96 -17.20
N ILE A 221 5.53 7.67 -16.14
CA ILE A 221 6.95 7.96 -15.89
C ILE A 221 7.72 6.67 -15.60
N GLU A 222 7.15 5.75 -14.82
CA GLU A 222 7.76 4.46 -14.54
C GLU A 222 7.98 3.65 -15.83
N PHE A 223 6.95 3.59 -16.68
CA PHE A 223 7.05 2.92 -17.98
C PHE A 223 8.19 3.49 -18.84
N LEU A 224 8.29 4.84 -18.94
CA LEU A 224 9.38 5.50 -19.67
C LEU A 224 10.74 5.23 -19.03
N ARG A 225 10.82 5.11 -17.70
CA ARG A 225 12.06 4.78 -16.99
C ARG A 225 12.55 3.35 -17.26
N ARG A 226 11.64 2.41 -17.47
CA ARG A 226 12.02 1.04 -17.84
C ARG A 226 12.84 1.02 -19.14
N GLU A 227 12.59 1.95 -20.07
CA GLU A 227 13.31 2.07 -21.33
C GLU A 227 14.61 2.89 -21.25
N SER A 228 14.76 3.72 -20.22
CA SER A 228 15.91 4.60 -20.04
C SER A 228 17.11 3.86 -19.43
N GLU A 229 18.33 4.15 -19.90
CA GLU A 229 19.56 3.67 -19.27
C GLU A 229 19.92 4.44 -17.97
N LYS A 230 19.44 5.68 -17.85
CA LYS A 230 19.72 6.55 -16.70
C LYS A 230 18.55 6.51 -15.72
N SER A 231 18.84 6.12 -14.49
CA SER A 231 17.91 6.18 -13.39
C SER A 231 18.68 6.58 -12.13
N ASP A 232 18.15 7.54 -11.40
CA ASP A 232 18.67 7.99 -10.13
C ASP A 232 17.60 7.91 -9.03
N GLU A 233 18.01 8.13 -7.80
CA GLU A 233 17.10 8.06 -6.66
C GLU A 233 16.03 9.16 -6.69
N HIS A 234 16.35 10.33 -7.26
CA HIS A 234 15.37 11.41 -7.41
C HIS A 234 14.18 10.95 -8.26
N SER A 235 14.46 10.36 -9.41
CA SER A 235 13.42 9.83 -10.31
C SER A 235 12.66 8.64 -9.70
N TYR A 236 13.28 7.85 -8.82
CA TYR A 236 12.58 6.82 -8.06
C TYR A 236 11.56 7.44 -7.09
N PHE A 237 11.98 8.42 -6.29
CA PHE A 237 11.08 9.09 -5.36
C PHE A 237 9.97 9.88 -6.07
N GLU A 238 10.24 10.43 -7.24
CA GLU A 238 9.20 11.05 -8.09
C GLU A 238 8.11 10.04 -8.43
N VAL A 239 8.47 8.88 -8.98
CA VAL A 239 7.51 7.82 -9.31
C VAL A 239 6.76 7.33 -8.08
N VAL A 240 7.47 7.00 -7.01
CA VAL A 240 6.84 6.50 -5.78
C VAL A 240 5.88 7.52 -5.17
N SER A 241 6.24 8.80 -5.19
CA SER A 241 5.39 9.88 -4.69
C SER A 241 4.11 10.01 -5.50
N LEU A 242 4.19 9.90 -6.82
CA LEU A 242 3.06 10.01 -7.73
C LEU A 242 2.22 8.72 -7.79
N LYS A 243 2.86 7.58 -8.05
CA LYS A 243 2.15 6.31 -8.29
C LYS A 243 1.51 5.74 -7.02
N THR A 244 2.23 5.74 -5.91
CA THR A 244 1.80 5.06 -4.68
C THR A 244 1.39 6.02 -3.57
N ALA A 245 2.23 7.00 -3.23
CA ALA A 245 2.04 7.83 -2.06
C ALA A 245 0.95 8.90 -2.25
N SER A 246 0.63 9.29 -3.48
CA SER A 246 -0.47 10.22 -3.80
C SER A 246 -1.81 9.76 -3.21
N VAL A 247 -2.15 8.48 -3.33
CA VAL A 247 -3.42 7.93 -2.81
C VAL A 247 -3.41 7.83 -1.30
N PHE A 248 -2.27 7.53 -0.65
CA PHE A 248 -2.13 7.59 0.81
C PHE A 248 -2.30 9.02 1.32
N ARG A 249 -1.67 9.99 0.64
CA ARG A 249 -1.80 11.42 0.90
C ARG A 249 -3.26 11.85 0.80
N ALA A 250 -3.93 11.55 -0.32
CA ALA A 250 -5.31 11.91 -0.54
C ALA A 250 -6.27 11.25 0.46
N SER A 251 -5.98 10.01 0.87
CA SER A 251 -6.77 9.32 1.90
C SER A 251 -6.73 10.06 3.24
N ALA A 252 -5.55 10.47 3.69
CA ALA A 252 -5.40 11.19 4.94
C ALA A 252 -5.95 12.62 4.87
N GLU A 253 -5.67 13.32 3.77
CA GLU A 253 -6.13 14.69 3.52
C GLU A 253 -7.65 14.76 3.42
N ALA A 254 -8.27 13.87 2.64
CA ALA A 254 -9.73 13.80 2.50
C ALA A 254 -10.41 13.50 3.84
N GLY A 255 -9.90 12.54 4.60
CA GLY A 255 -10.42 12.26 5.93
C GLY A 255 -10.33 13.48 6.86
N ALA A 256 -9.19 14.19 6.86
CA ALA A 256 -9.02 15.39 7.66
C ALA A 256 -10.01 16.51 7.29
N ILE A 257 -10.27 16.72 5.99
CA ILE A 257 -11.24 17.69 5.50
C ILE A 257 -12.65 17.32 5.97
N LEU A 258 -13.05 16.05 5.75
CA LEU A 258 -14.37 15.55 6.14
C LEU A 258 -14.60 15.61 7.65
N GLY A 259 -13.56 15.39 8.44
CA GLY A 259 -13.61 15.51 9.90
C GLY A 259 -13.62 16.94 10.42
N GLY A 260 -13.61 17.95 9.57
CA GLY A 260 -13.60 19.37 9.96
C GLY A 260 -12.26 19.81 10.56
N GLY A 261 -11.15 19.23 10.12
CA GLY A 261 -9.81 19.64 10.53
C GLY A 261 -9.50 21.10 10.16
N ASP A 262 -8.73 21.77 11.00
CA ASP A 262 -8.15 23.07 10.62
C ASP A 262 -7.05 22.89 9.56
N ASP A 263 -6.68 23.97 8.88
CA ASP A 263 -5.70 23.95 7.79
C ASP A 263 -4.37 23.30 8.22
N ALA A 264 -3.90 23.56 9.44
CA ALA A 264 -2.68 22.98 9.96
C ALA A 264 -2.82 21.45 10.14
N SER A 265 -3.93 20.99 10.71
CA SER A 265 -4.22 19.57 10.88
C SER A 265 -4.34 18.84 9.53
N ILE A 266 -5.01 19.47 8.54
CA ILE A 266 -5.10 18.95 7.18
C ILE A 266 -3.72 18.78 6.57
N GLN A 267 -2.85 19.81 6.66
CA GLN A 267 -1.48 19.73 6.14
C GLN A 267 -0.63 18.66 6.83
N HIS A 268 -0.75 18.52 8.14
CA HIS A 268 -0.04 17.47 8.87
C HIS A 268 -0.51 16.07 8.45
N LEU A 269 -1.82 15.83 8.36
CA LEU A 269 -2.34 14.52 7.93
C LEU A 269 -2.02 14.23 6.46
N ARG A 270 -2.06 15.24 5.59
CA ARG A 270 -1.58 15.14 4.21
C ARG A 270 -0.12 14.67 4.16
N ALA A 271 0.75 15.30 4.94
CA ALA A 271 2.18 14.95 5.00
C ALA A 271 2.40 13.57 5.65
N PHE A 272 1.63 13.20 6.69
CA PHE A 272 1.60 11.86 7.24
C PHE A 272 1.31 10.82 6.16
N GLY A 273 0.23 11.00 5.38
CA GLY A 273 -0.15 10.07 4.32
C GLY A 273 0.92 9.93 3.24
N LEU A 274 1.52 11.06 2.80
CA LEU A 274 2.59 11.05 1.80
C LEU A 274 3.80 10.24 2.27
N ASN A 275 4.31 10.54 3.47
CA ASN A 275 5.49 9.87 4.01
C ASN A 275 5.22 8.37 4.27
N LEU A 276 4.05 8.04 4.81
CA LEU A 276 3.64 6.64 4.99
C LEU A 276 3.57 5.88 3.66
N GLY A 277 3.03 6.51 2.60
CA GLY A 277 2.92 5.90 1.28
C GLY A 277 4.29 5.61 0.65
N ILE A 278 5.25 6.54 0.78
CA ILE A 278 6.64 6.34 0.31
C ILE A 278 7.29 5.18 1.07
N ALA A 279 7.20 5.18 2.40
CA ALA A 279 7.75 4.10 3.21
C ALA A 279 7.14 2.75 2.85
N TYR A 280 5.83 2.71 2.61
CA TYR A 280 5.11 1.51 2.25
C TYR A 280 5.60 0.93 0.92
N GLN A 281 5.86 1.76 -0.10
CA GLN A 281 6.40 1.30 -1.37
C GLN A 281 7.82 0.74 -1.22
N ILE A 282 8.69 1.42 -0.49
CA ILE A 282 10.05 0.91 -0.23
C ILE A 282 10.00 -0.46 0.45
N GLN A 283 9.07 -0.66 1.38
CA GLN A 283 8.87 -1.95 2.04
C GLN A 283 8.35 -3.02 1.07
N ASP A 284 7.44 -2.66 0.17
CA ASP A 284 6.97 -3.60 -0.87
C ASP A 284 8.11 -3.98 -1.83
N ASP A 285 9.01 -3.05 -2.19
CA ASP A 285 10.21 -3.33 -3.00
C ASP A 285 11.16 -4.32 -2.28
N ILE A 286 11.33 -4.17 -0.96
CA ILE A 286 12.13 -5.13 -0.17
C ILE A 286 11.45 -6.50 -0.17
N LEU A 287 10.13 -6.54 -0.01
CA LEU A 287 9.34 -7.77 0.03
C LEU A 287 9.24 -8.47 -1.32
N ASP A 288 9.41 -7.76 -2.44
CA ASP A 288 9.54 -8.38 -3.76
C ASP A 288 10.73 -9.33 -3.83
N ILE A 289 11.81 -9.04 -3.10
CA ILE A 289 13.04 -9.85 -3.11
C ILE A 289 13.08 -10.84 -1.92
N PHE A 290 12.58 -10.45 -0.74
CA PHE A 290 12.74 -11.19 0.51
C PHE A 290 11.44 -11.68 1.14
N GLY A 291 10.30 -11.35 0.54
CA GLY A 291 9.00 -11.75 1.07
C GLY A 291 8.75 -13.26 0.96
N ASP A 292 7.74 -13.73 1.69
CA ASP A 292 7.24 -15.09 1.51
C ASP A 292 6.21 -15.11 0.36
N PRO A 293 6.47 -15.85 -0.74
CA PRO A 293 5.51 -15.99 -1.83
C PRO A 293 4.16 -16.53 -1.37
N ALA A 294 4.14 -17.34 -0.30
CA ALA A 294 2.89 -17.83 0.27
C ALA A 294 2.08 -16.73 0.98
N GLU A 295 2.72 -15.67 1.48
CA GLU A 295 2.06 -14.49 2.07
C GLU A 295 1.79 -13.39 1.04
N THR A 296 2.75 -13.11 0.14
CA THR A 296 2.64 -12.04 -0.87
C THR A 296 1.70 -12.41 -2.02
N GLY A 297 1.64 -13.72 -2.35
CA GLY A 297 0.86 -14.23 -3.49
C GLY A 297 1.48 -13.92 -4.85
N LYS A 298 2.76 -13.49 -4.88
CA LYS A 298 3.53 -13.15 -6.08
C LYS A 298 4.86 -13.93 -6.07
N PRO A 299 5.45 -14.23 -7.24
CA PRO A 299 6.82 -14.72 -7.30
C PRO A 299 7.80 -13.66 -6.80
N LEU A 300 8.97 -14.08 -6.34
CA LEU A 300 10.04 -13.17 -5.93
C LEU A 300 10.77 -12.56 -7.13
N CYS A 301 11.35 -11.38 -6.93
CA CYS A 301 12.13 -10.63 -7.92
C CYS A 301 11.32 -10.23 -9.16
N LEU A 302 10.01 -10.06 -9.02
CA LEU A 302 9.15 -9.68 -10.14
C LEU A 302 9.51 -8.29 -10.68
N ASP A 303 9.86 -7.36 -9.82
CA ASP A 303 10.27 -6.00 -10.20
C ASP A 303 11.54 -6.04 -11.07
N ILE A 304 12.51 -6.89 -10.73
CA ILE A 304 13.72 -7.08 -11.55
C ILE A 304 13.37 -7.69 -12.91
N MET A 305 12.47 -8.68 -12.95
CA MET A 305 12.00 -9.29 -14.19
C MET A 305 11.34 -8.25 -15.10
N ASN A 306 10.50 -7.41 -14.54
CA ASN A 306 9.80 -6.33 -15.26
C ASN A 306 10.74 -5.18 -15.65
N GLY A 307 11.98 -5.17 -15.16
CA GLY A 307 12.97 -4.12 -15.43
C GLY A 307 12.75 -2.87 -14.61
N GLU A 308 12.02 -2.98 -13.50
CA GLU A 308 11.82 -1.88 -12.57
C GLU A 308 13.11 -1.53 -11.83
N ARG A 309 13.27 -0.25 -11.59
CA ARG A 309 14.48 0.30 -10.96
C ARG A 309 14.16 0.73 -9.54
N THR A 310 13.98 -0.29 -8.69
CA THR A 310 13.76 -0.08 -7.26
C THR A 310 15.00 0.50 -6.57
N ILE A 311 14.79 1.11 -5.40
CA ILE A 311 15.89 1.69 -4.62
C ILE A 311 16.94 0.64 -4.24
N LEU A 312 16.51 -0.61 -3.98
CA LEU A 312 17.42 -1.73 -3.69
C LEU A 312 18.30 -2.05 -4.90
N LEU A 313 17.69 -2.22 -6.07
CA LEU A 313 18.42 -2.55 -7.29
C LEU A 313 19.40 -1.44 -7.66
N MET A 314 18.99 -0.17 -7.60
CA MET A 314 19.86 0.96 -7.88
C MET A 314 21.06 1.04 -6.93
N HIS A 315 20.83 0.82 -5.63
CA HIS A 315 21.90 0.78 -4.66
C HIS A 315 22.85 -0.39 -4.93
N ALA A 316 22.32 -1.59 -5.17
CA ALA A 316 23.12 -2.76 -5.51
C ALA A 316 23.96 -2.54 -6.77
N MET A 317 23.36 -2.03 -7.83
CA MET A 317 24.07 -1.74 -9.09
C MET A 317 25.22 -0.74 -8.92
N ARG A 318 25.10 0.19 -8.00
CA ARG A 318 26.13 1.20 -7.67
C ARG A 318 27.32 0.59 -6.91
N HIS A 319 27.07 -0.38 -6.03
CA HIS A 319 28.05 -0.96 -5.13
C HIS A 319 28.55 -2.37 -5.54
N ALA A 320 27.91 -3.01 -6.51
CA ALA A 320 28.27 -4.32 -7.02
C ALA A 320 29.57 -4.29 -7.85
N ASN A 321 30.30 -5.40 -7.89
CA ASN A 321 31.40 -5.61 -8.82
C ASN A 321 30.90 -5.81 -10.27
N ALA A 322 31.81 -5.92 -11.24
CA ALA A 322 31.45 -6.01 -12.66
C ALA A 322 30.64 -7.27 -12.99
N GLU A 323 30.96 -8.42 -12.35
CA GLU A 323 30.26 -9.68 -12.57
C GLU A 323 28.82 -9.62 -12.00
N GLU A 324 28.67 -9.11 -10.78
CA GLU A 324 27.37 -8.94 -10.14
C GLU A 324 26.47 -7.98 -10.91
N ARG A 325 27.01 -6.85 -11.38
CA ARG A 325 26.28 -5.91 -12.24
C ARG A 325 25.80 -6.57 -13.53
N ALA A 326 26.68 -7.30 -14.20
CA ALA A 326 26.33 -8.03 -15.42
C ALA A 326 25.24 -9.08 -15.16
N PHE A 327 25.33 -9.80 -14.03
CA PHE A 327 24.33 -10.76 -13.63
C PHE A 327 22.98 -10.09 -13.36
N LEU A 328 22.90 -9.07 -12.49
CA LEU A 328 21.65 -8.37 -12.19
C LEU A 328 21.01 -7.79 -13.46
N ALA A 329 21.82 -7.18 -14.35
CA ALA A 329 21.32 -6.64 -15.60
C ALA A 329 20.78 -7.74 -16.56
N SER A 330 21.32 -8.95 -16.47
CA SER A 330 20.90 -10.07 -17.34
C SER A 330 19.55 -10.68 -16.98
N LEU A 331 18.99 -10.37 -15.81
CA LEU A 331 17.72 -10.94 -15.31
C LEU A 331 16.49 -10.27 -15.90
N ARG A 332 16.64 -9.08 -16.42
CA ARG A 332 15.54 -8.32 -17.02
C ARG A 332 14.89 -9.09 -18.16
N GLY A 333 13.56 -9.19 -18.13
CA GLY A 333 12.77 -9.86 -19.18
C GLY A 333 12.92 -11.39 -19.20
N LYS A 334 13.47 -11.97 -18.13
CA LYS A 334 13.67 -13.41 -18.04
C LYS A 334 12.97 -13.99 -16.84
N GLU A 335 12.51 -15.22 -16.95
CA GLU A 335 12.10 -16.02 -15.81
C GLU A 335 13.33 -16.31 -14.91
N ILE A 336 13.17 -16.05 -13.60
CA ILE A 336 14.26 -16.13 -12.62
C ILE A 336 14.18 -17.48 -11.88
N SER A 337 15.26 -18.26 -11.92
CA SER A 337 15.34 -19.53 -11.20
C SER A 337 15.51 -19.32 -9.68
N GLU A 338 15.20 -20.35 -8.85
CA GLU A 338 15.48 -20.31 -7.40
C GLU A 338 16.97 -20.04 -7.08
N ALA A 339 17.88 -20.51 -7.92
CA ALA A 339 19.31 -20.26 -7.74
C ALA A 339 19.66 -18.79 -8.00
N ASP A 340 19.02 -18.18 -9.00
CA ASP A 340 19.19 -16.76 -9.31
C ASP A 340 18.58 -15.88 -8.22
N ILE A 341 17.40 -16.23 -7.70
CA ILE A 341 16.78 -15.52 -6.56
C ILE A 341 17.74 -15.50 -5.37
N LYS A 342 18.30 -16.64 -5.00
CA LYS A 342 19.28 -16.72 -3.91
C LYS A 342 20.53 -15.90 -4.17
N ARG A 343 20.99 -15.83 -5.43
CA ARG A 343 22.14 -15.01 -5.83
C ARG A 343 21.79 -13.52 -5.74
N VAL A 344 20.59 -13.10 -6.17
CA VAL A 344 20.10 -11.73 -6.01
C VAL A 344 20.06 -11.36 -4.53
N GLN A 345 19.40 -12.17 -3.70
CA GLN A 345 19.30 -11.94 -2.26
C GLN A 345 20.67 -11.77 -1.61
N ARG A 346 21.63 -12.63 -1.96
CA ARG A 346 23.01 -12.54 -1.46
C ARG A 346 23.67 -11.21 -1.86
N ILE A 347 23.59 -10.83 -3.13
CA ILE A 347 24.16 -9.56 -3.61
C ILE A 347 23.54 -8.37 -2.86
N MET A 348 22.21 -8.34 -2.71
CA MET A 348 21.50 -7.26 -2.01
C MET A 348 21.96 -7.11 -0.55
N ILE A 349 22.24 -8.23 0.13
CA ILE A 349 22.72 -8.22 1.50
C ILE A 349 24.20 -7.83 1.57
N GLU A 350 25.07 -8.48 0.79
CA GLU A 350 26.51 -8.23 0.82
C GLU A 350 26.88 -6.80 0.42
N ARG A 351 26.05 -6.16 -0.41
CA ARG A 351 26.21 -4.76 -0.82
C ARG A 351 25.47 -3.76 0.07
N GLY A 352 24.82 -4.23 1.15
CA GLY A 352 24.10 -3.38 2.11
C GLY A 352 22.84 -2.72 1.54
N SER A 353 22.28 -3.24 0.43
CA SER A 353 21.14 -2.62 -0.25
C SER A 353 19.85 -2.78 0.54
N VAL A 354 19.67 -3.91 1.22
CA VAL A 354 18.50 -4.15 2.07
C VAL A 354 18.46 -3.15 3.22
N GLU A 355 19.59 -3.01 3.90
CA GLU A 355 19.71 -2.12 5.04
C GLU A 355 19.59 -0.65 4.64
N TYR A 356 20.17 -0.27 3.50
CA TYR A 356 20.00 1.05 2.93
C TYR A 356 18.52 1.38 2.69
N ALA A 357 17.78 0.51 2.02
CA ALA A 357 16.35 0.70 1.75
C ALA A 357 15.53 0.71 3.06
N PHE A 358 15.83 -0.19 3.99
CA PHE A 358 15.15 -0.26 5.29
C PHE A 358 15.31 1.06 6.06
N ARG A 359 16.53 1.59 6.18
CA ARG A 359 16.79 2.88 6.85
C ARG A 359 16.06 4.06 6.20
N ILE A 360 15.97 4.06 4.86
CA ILE A 360 15.19 5.11 4.18
C ILE A 360 13.72 4.98 4.51
N SER A 361 13.16 3.76 4.49
CA SER A 361 11.77 3.52 4.90
C SER A 361 11.52 4.00 6.33
N GLU A 362 12.41 3.69 7.28
CA GLU A 362 12.30 4.16 8.67
C GLU A 362 12.28 5.69 8.78
N ARG A 363 13.13 6.40 8.02
CA ARG A 363 13.13 7.87 8.00
C ARG A 363 11.78 8.45 7.56
N PHE A 364 11.17 7.87 6.54
CA PHE A 364 9.85 8.31 6.09
C PHE A 364 8.75 7.98 7.12
N LEU A 365 8.81 6.83 7.77
CA LEU A 365 7.88 6.47 8.85
C LEU A 365 8.03 7.39 10.06
N HIS A 366 9.28 7.73 10.40
CA HIS A 366 9.55 8.70 11.45
C HIS A 366 8.94 10.06 11.12
N ALA A 367 9.18 10.59 9.92
CA ALA A 367 8.59 11.85 9.46
C ALA A 367 7.05 11.79 9.46
N ALA A 368 6.46 10.65 9.09
CA ALA A 368 5.01 10.45 9.19
C ALA A 368 4.53 10.58 10.65
N CYS A 369 5.17 9.89 11.59
CA CYS A 369 4.82 9.94 13.01
C CYS A 369 5.02 11.33 13.62
N GLU A 370 6.06 12.08 13.22
CA GLU A 370 6.25 13.47 13.64
C GLU A 370 5.07 14.36 13.24
N HIS A 371 4.53 14.20 12.04
CA HIS A 371 3.33 14.92 11.61
C HIS A 371 2.11 14.62 12.47
N LEU A 372 1.91 13.38 12.93
CA LEU A 372 0.85 13.05 13.88
C LEU A 372 1.04 13.72 15.26
N GLN A 373 2.29 13.85 15.71
CA GLN A 373 2.61 14.52 16.98
C GLN A 373 2.38 16.02 16.91
N ASN A 374 2.59 16.63 15.74
CA ASN A 374 2.40 18.05 15.49
C ASN A 374 0.94 18.45 15.26
N LEU A 375 0.01 17.52 15.30
CA LEU A 375 -1.41 17.84 15.35
C LEU A 375 -1.75 18.59 16.66
N ARG A 376 -2.71 19.53 16.60
CA ARG A 376 -3.20 20.19 17.81
C ARG A 376 -3.49 19.17 18.91
N PRO A 377 -3.37 19.50 20.20
CA PRO A 377 -3.69 18.56 21.26
C PRO A 377 -5.08 17.92 21.06
N PRO A 378 -5.23 16.61 21.29
CA PRO A 378 -6.53 15.95 21.14
C PRO A 378 -7.50 16.46 22.21
N ARG A 379 -8.73 16.79 21.80
CA ARG A 379 -9.79 17.30 22.67
C ARG A 379 -10.61 16.17 23.30
N THR A 380 -10.62 15.01 22.64
CA THR A 380 -11.41 13.85 23.06
C THR A 380 -10.57 12.59 23.11
N GLU A 381 -11.05 11.57 23.84
CA GLU A 381 -10.42 10.25 23.85
C GLU A 381 -10.51 9.57 22.46
N LYS A 382 -11.60 9.83 21.71
CA LYS A 382 -11.77 9.37 20.33
C LYS A 382 -10.63 9.88 19.42
N GLU A 383 -10.36 11.19 19.44
CA GLU A 383 -9.24 11.78 18.70
C GLU A 383 -7.90 11.14 19.08
N ARG A 384 -7.66 10.95 20.38
CA ARG A 384 -6.43 10.33 20.89
C ARG A 384 -6.27 8.90 20.39
N LYS A 385 -7.33 8.10 20.46
CA LYS A 385 -7.34 6.72 19.97
C LYS A 385 -7.13 6.64 18.47
N ALA A 386 -7.78 7.51 17.68
CA ALA A 386 -7.60 7.54 16.22
C ALA A 386 -6.15 7.85 15.83
N ARG A 387 -5.50 8.82 16.48
CA ARG A 387 -4.07 9.15 16.25
C ARG A 387 -3.13 7.99 16.60
N ARG A 388 -3.41 7.31 17.72
CA ARG A 388 -2.66 6.10 18.09
C ARG A 388 -2.83 4.99 17.06
N LYS A 389 -4.05 4.79 16.54
CA LYS A 389 -4.30 3.79 15.47
C LYS A 389 -3.58 4.17 14.16
N LEU A 390 -3.51 5.46 13.79
CA LEU A 390 -2.73 5.92 12.64
C LEU A 390 -1.23 5.61 12.82
N SER A 391 -0.67 5.88 14.01
CA SER A 391 0.71 5.50 14.32
C SER A 391 0.92 3.98 14.27
N LEU A 392 -0.04 3.20 14.80
CA LEU A 392 0.04 1.74 14.76
C LEU A 392 0.02 1.19 13.32
N VAL A 393 -0.70 1.84 12.39
CA VAL A 393 -0.66 1.45 10.96
C VAL A 393 0.76 1.55 10.41
N ALA A 394 1.51 2.59 10.79
CA ALA A 394 2.92 2.75 10.41
C ALA A 394 3.80 1.66 11.07
N ASP A 395 3.66 1.44 12.37
CA ASP A 395 4.44 0.45 13.12
C ASP A 395 4.22 -0.99 12.64
N LEU A 396 2.96 -1.35 12.33
CA LEU A 396 2.62 -2.68 11.83
C LEU A 396 3.24 -2.97 10.45
N SER A 397 3.47 -1.94 9.64
CA SER A 397 4.16 -2.11 8.36
C SER A 397 5.63 -2.52 8.57
N VAL A 398 6.32 -1.91 9.53
CA VAL A 398 7.71 -2.27 9.91
C VAL A 398 7.77 -3.68 10.47
N LYS A 399 6.93 -4.00 11.45
CA LYS A 399 6.90 -5.34 12.08
C LYS A 399 6.63 -6.46 11.09
N ARG A 400 5.79 -6.20 10.09
CA ARG A 400 5.57 -7.15 9.00
C ARG A 400 6.85 -7.38 8.20
N LEU A 401 7.55 -6.30 7.84
CA LEU A 401 8.80 -6.38 7.09
C LEU A 401 9.87 -7.11 7.88
N GLU A 402 10.10 -6.75 9.15
CA GLU A 402 11.03 -7.41 10.04
C GLU A 402 10.75 -8.90 10.18
N LYS A 403 9.49 -9.28 10.39
CA LYS A 403 9.08 -10.69 10.48
C LYS A 403 9.43 -11.47 9.20
N GLN A 404 9.16 -10.92 8.03
CA GLN A 404 9.43 -11.59 6.76
C GLN A 404 10.93 -11.64 6.46
N LEU A 405 11.67 -10.55 6.70
CA LEU A 405 13.11 -10.53 6.59
C LEU A 405 13.76 -11.56 7.54
N SER A 406 13.31 -11.63 8.79
CA SER A 406 13.80 -12.62 9.76
C SER A 406 13.55 -14.06 9.29
N ALA A 407 12.42 -14.33 8.68
CA ALA A 407 12.09 -15.65 8.13
C ALA A 407 12.95 -15.97 6.90
N ALA A 408 13.13 -15.03 5.98
CA ALA A 408 13.91 -15.20 4.74
C ALA A 408 15.42 -15.41 5.05
N VAL A 409 15.91 -14.75 6.09
CA VAL A 409 17.33 -14.68 6.47
C VAL A 409 17.69 -15.67 7.60
N GLY A 410 16.73 -16.48 8.05
CA GLY A 410 16.99 -17.51 9.08
C GLY A 410 17.12 -16.96 10.51
N GLY A 411 16.37 -15.94 10.89
CA GLY A 411 16.22 -15.45 12.26
C GLY A 411 17.32 -14.50 12.76
N CYS A 412 17.94 -13.75 11.89
CA CYS A 412 19.08 -12.86 12.20
C CYS A 412 18.79 -11.34 12.01
N PHE A 413 17.53 -10.90 12.05
CA PHE A 413 17.16 -9.48 12.14
C PHE A 413 16.71 -9.12 13.53
#